data_b250b8abc77716bb2d49e71bc4e84faa
#
_entry.id   b250b8abc77716bb2d49e71bc4e84faa
#
_cell.length_a   1.000
_cell.length_b   1.000
_cell.length_c   1.000
_cell.angle_alpha   90.00
_cell.angle_beta   90.00
_cell.angle_gamma   90.00
#
_symmetry.space_group_name_H-M   'P 1'
#
loop_
_entity.id
_entity.type
_entity.pdbx_description
1 polymer ?
#
loop_
_entity_poly.entity_id
_entity_poly.type
_entity_poly.pdbx_seq_one_letter_code
_entity_poly.pdbx_strand_id
1 'polypeptide(L)'
;MAGVSMRRLAALCIIAFATACQRSPEQQHSDKLRGEAQQQGAAIENRADRQANQLEAQAAALDNGAQQAGGYTGQRLKVRADALTKEAKIIRKQADMQADAVREAADAQAKTSESR
;
A
#
# COMPACT_ATOMS: atom_id res chain seq x y z
N MET A 1 -55.56 50.77 -9.78
CA MET A 1 -55.44 49.76 -8.75
C MET A 1 -55.01 48.44 -9.41
N ALA A 2 -53.76 48.28 -9.65
CA ALA A 2 -53.25 47.05 -10.17
C ALA A 2 -51.81 46.95 -9.74
N GLY A 3 -51.59 46.27 -8.71
CA GLY A 3 -50.30 46.03 -8.16
C GLY A 3 -50.31 44.77 -7.31
N VAL A 4 -50.39 43.62 -7.91
CA VAL A 4 -50.20 42.39 -7.15
C VAL A 4 -49.51 41.35 -8.03
N SER A 5 -48.35 40.99 -7.53
CA SER A 5 -47.76 39.65 -7.58
C SER A 5 -47.07 39.21 -8.84
N MET A 6 -45.96 39.84 -9.05
CA MET A 6 -44.89 39.25 -9.85
C MET A 6 -43.72 38.81 -8.92
N ARG A 7 -44.03 38.01 -7.90
CA ARG A 7 -43.06 37.56 -6.86
C ARG A 7 -43.13 36.08 -6.50
N ARG A 8 -43.71 35.23 -7.31
CA ARG A 8 -43.87 33.79 -6.96
C ARG A 8 -43.44 32.81 -8.08
N LEU A 9 -42.42 33.12 -8.85
CA LEU A 9 -41.94 32.21 -9.89
C LEU A 9 -40.41 32.03 -9.87
N ALA A 10 -39.76 32.14 -8.69
CA ALA A 10 -38.33 31.95 -8.56
C ALA A 10 -37.97 30.90 -7.49
N ALA A 11 -38.73 29.88 -7.30
CA ALA A 11 -38.45 28.88 -6.26
C ALA A 11 -38.61 27.42 -6.72
N LEU A 12 -38.31 27.09 -7.98
CA LEU A 12 -38.54 25.73 -8.49
C LEU A 12 -37.41 25.19 -9.37
N CYS A 13 -36.16 25.66 -9.24
CA CYS A 13 -35.05 25.17 -10.05
C CYS A 13 -33.78 24.76 -9.24
N ILE A 14 -33.90 24.35 -7.98
CA ILE A 14 -32.71 23.96 -7.18
C ILE A 14 -32.84 22.54 -6.58
N ILE A 15 -33.54 21.62 -7.22
CA ILE A 15 -33.58 20.22 -6.73
C ILE A 15 -33.17 19.20 -7.81
N ALA A 16 -32.33 19.56 -8.74
CA ALA A 16 -31.95 18.63 -9.80
C ALA A 16 -30.42 18.28 -9.87
N PHE A 17 -29.62 18.65 -8.90
CA PHE A 17 -28.17 18.40 -8.96
C PHE A 17 -27.59 17.55 -7.82
N ALA A 18 -28.38 16.92 -6.99
CA ALA A 18 -27.89 16.11 -5.87
C ALA A 18 -27.84 14.59 -6.15
N THR A 19 -28.19 14.13 -7.34
CA THR A 19 -28.28 12.69 -7.63
C THR A 19 -27.15 12.12 -8.47
N ALA A 20 -26.14 12.92 -8.82
CA ALA A 20 -25.09 12.49 -9.76
C ALA A 20 -23.83 11.88 -9.11
N CYS A 21 -23.72 11.75 -7.80
CA CYS A 21 -22.52 11.23 -7.11
C CYS A 21 -22.80 10.17 -6.04
N GLN A 22 -23.93 9.51 -6.06
CA GLN A 22 -24.15 8.36 -5.17
C GLN A 22 -23.62 7.09 -5.86
N ARG A 23 -22.39 6.70 -5.53
CA ARG A 23 -21.90 5.36 -5.84
C ARG A 23 -22.82 4.35 -5.18
N SER A 24 -23.10 3.23 -5.87
CA SER A 24 -23.91 2.16 -5.28
C SER A 24 -23.23 1.63 -4.00
N PRO A 25 -23.99 1.09 -3.03
CA PRO A 25 -23.41 0.50 -1.82
C PRO A 25 -22.37 -0.58 -2.12
N GLU A 26 -22.57 -1.35 -3.19
CA GLU A 26 -21.65 -2.38 -3.63
C GLU A 26 -20.31 -1.77 -4.13
N GLN A 27 -20.36 -0.68 -4.88
CA GLN A 27 -19.16 0.04 -5.31
C GLN A 27 -18.40 0.64 -4.13
N GLN A 28 -19.11 1.21 -3.15
CA GLN A 28 -18.48 1.74 -1.93
C GLN A 28 -17.77 0.63 -1.14
N HIS A 29 -18.40 -0.54 -1.05
CA HIS A 29 -17.82 -1.70 -0.39
C HIS A 29 -16.56 -2.21 -1.12
N SER A 30 -16.62 -2.31 -2.43
CA SER A 30 -15.49 -2.70 -3.28
C SER A 30 -14.32 -1.73 -3.17
N ASP A 31 -14.59 -0.42 -3.21
CA ASP A 31 -13.57 0.62 -3.05
C ASP A 31 -12.91 0.55 -1.67
N LYS A 32 -13.70 0.27 -0.63
CA LYS A 32 -13.19 0.09 0.73
C LYS A 32 -12.27 -1.12 0.84
N LEU A 33 -12.67 -2.27 0.29
CA LEU A 33 -11.85 -3.48 0.26
C LEU A 33 -10.50 -3.24 -0.43
N ARG A 34 -10.54 -2.59 -1.59
CA ARG A 34 -9.31 -2.24 -2.33
C ARG A 34 -8.43 -1.27 -1.55
N GLY A 35 -9.03 -0.26 -0.91
CA GLY A 35 -8.33 0.72 -0.09
C GLY A 35 -7.64 0.07 1.13
N GLU A 36 -8.34 -0.80 1.84
CA GLU A 36 -7.78 -1.55 2.97
C GLU A 36 -6.64 -2.48 2.53
N ALA A 37 -6.79 -3.16 1.40
CA ALA A 37 -5.76 -4.02 0.84
C ALA A 37 -4.50 -3.24 0.42
N GLN A 38 -4.65 -2.05 -0.13
CA GLN A 38 -3.53 -1.16 -0.43
C GLN A 38 -2.77 -0.76 0.83
N GLN A 39 -3.48 -0.41 1.90
CA GLN A 39 -2.87 -0.06 3.18
C GLN A 39 -2.16 -1.26 3.81
N GLN A 40 -2.77 -2.45 3.76
CA GLN A 40 -2.15 -3.68 4.27
C GLN A 40 -0.91 -4.06 3.48
N GLY A 41 -0.97 -4.00 2.15
CA GLY A 41 0.17 -4.24 1.27
C GLY A 41 1.33 -3.28 1.56
N ALA A 42 1.05 -1.99 1.65
CA ALA A 42 2.04 -0.98 2.00
C ALA A 42 2.65 -1.21 3.40
N ALA A 43 1.85 -1.66 4.38
CA ALA A 43 2.33 -1.97 5.72
C ALA A 43 3.30 -3.18 5.72
N ILE A 44 3.01 -4.21 4.91
CA ILE A 44 3.86 -5.38 4.72
C ILE A 44 5.20 -4.95 4.11
N GLU A 45 5.17 -4.20 3.01
CA GLU A 45 6.36 -3.69 2.32
C GLU A 45 7.21 -2.81 3.24
N ASN A 46 6.60 -1.84 3.95
CA ASN A 46 7.30 -0.95 4.88
C ASN A 46 7.96 -1.69 6.06
N ARG A 47 7.32 -2.76 6.56
CA ARG A 47 7.91 -3.58 7.62
C ARG A 47 9.12 -4.34 7.10
N ALA A 48 9.00 -4.93 5.93
CA ALA A 48 10.08 -5.67 5.27
C ALA A 48 11.25 -4.76 4.95
N ASP A 49 11.02 -3.55 4.45
CA ASP A 49 12.06 -2.57 4.18
C ASP A 49 12.84 -2.18 5.43
N ARG A 50 12.14 -1.93 6.54
CA ARG A 50 12.84 -1.65 7.81
C ARG A 50 13.72 -2.82 8.26
N GLN A 51 13.20 -4.04 8.15
CA GLN A 51 13.95 -5.25 8.52
C GLN A 51 15.14 -5.48 7.58
N ALA A 52 14.94 -5.33 6.28
CA ALA A 52 15.99 -5.45 5.29
C ALA A 52 17.11 -4.38 5.48
N ASN A 53 16.72 -3.14 5.76
CA ASN A 53 17.67 -2.05 6.05
C ASN A 53 18.51 -2.34 7.31
N GLN A 54 17.93 -2.97 8.34
CA GLN A 54 18.68 -3.39 9.53
C GLN A 54 19.71 -4.46 9.19
N LEU A 55 19.36 -5.45 8.36
CA LEU A 55 20.27 -6.49 7.90
C LEU A 55 21.41 -5.91 7.04
N GLU A 56 21.08 -4.98 6.16
CA GLU A 56 22.08 -4.29 5.33
C GLU A 56 23.05 -3.43 6.17
N ALA A 57 22.53 -2.77 7.21
CA ALA A 57 23.39 -2.03 8.15
C ALA A 57 24.33 -2.97 8.92
N GLN A 58 23.84 -4.13 9.34
CA GLN A 58 24.69 -5.17 9.96
C GLN A 58 25.72 -5.73 8.97
N ALA A 59 25.32 -5.96 7.72
CA ALA A 59 26.23 -6.40 6.66
C ALA A 59 27.36 -5.39 6.43
N ALA A 60 27.02 -4.09 6.36
CA ALA A 60 28.02 -3.03 6.21
C ALA A 60 28.98 -2.97 7.39
N ALA A 61 28.51 -3.14 8.62
CA ALA A 61 29.36 -3.20 9.81
C ALA A 61 30.31 -4.40 9.77
N LEU A 62 29.85 -5.57 9.34
CA LEU A 62 30.68 -6.76 9.17
C LEU A 62 31.68 -6.59 8.04
N ASP A 63 31.33 -5.94 6.95
CA ASP A 63 32.23 -5.68 5.84
C ASP A 63 33.35 -4.72 6.24
N ASN A 64 33.05 -3.67 6.99
CA ASN A 64 34.05 -2.80 7.60
C ASN A 64 34.98 -3.56 8.57
N GLY A 65 34.41 -4.43 9.41
CA GLY A 65 35.18 -5.30 10.28
C GLY A 65 36.09 -6.29 9.51
N ALA A 66 35.60 -6.79 8.38
CA ALA A 66 36.35 -7.66 7.50
C ALA A 66 37.60 -6.99 6.92
N GLN A 67 37.45 -5.74 6.50
CA GLN A 67 38.57 -4.94 5.98
C GLN A 67 39.62 -4.66 7.06
N GLN A 68 39.19 -4.39 8.29
CA GLN A 68 40.09 -4.14 9.43
C GLN A 68 40.82 -5.40 9.91
N ALA A 69 40.13 -6.54 9.96
CA ALA A 69 40.66 -7.79 10.47
C ALA A 69 41.63 -8.42 9.47
N GLY A 70 41.33 -8.37 8.18
CA GLY A 70 42.13 -9.03 7.12
C GLY A 70 42.21 -10.55 7.27
N GLY A 71 42.89 -11.19 6.36
CA GLY A 71 43.19 -12.62 6.41
C GLY A 71 41.95 -13.51 6.46
N TYR A 72 42.05 -14.65 7.13
CA TYR A 72 40.98 -15.63 7.23
C TYR A 72 39.76 -15.11 8.00
N THR A 73 39.96 -14.33 9.07
CA THR A 73 38.89 -13.70 9.83
C THR A 73 38.13 -12.71 8.98
N GLY A 74 38.81 -11.88 8.21
CA GLY A 74 38.19 -10.95 7.27
C GLY A 74 37.33 -11.66 6.22
N GLN A 75 37.81 -12.76 5.66
CA GLN A 75 37.05 -13.58 4.70
C GLN A 75 35.77 -14.14 5.31
N ARG A 76 35.81 -14.65 6.53
CA ARG A 76 34.61 -15.16 7.22
C ARG A 76 33.57 -14.06 7.48
N LEU A 77 34.02 -12.89 7.89
CA LEU A 77 33.13 -11.73 8.12
C LEU A 77 32.51 -11.29 6.82
N LYS A 78 33.23 -11.27 5.72
CA LYS A 78 32.71 -10.92 4.39
C LYS A 78 31.65 -11.90 3.92
N VAL A 79 31.85 -13.21 4.07
CA VAL A 79 30.87 -14.24 3.72
C VAL A 79 29.56 -14.01 4.53
N ARG A 80 29.69 -13.66 5.79
CA ARG A 80 28.53 -13.36 6.64
C ARG A 80 27.81 -12.07 6.21
N ALA A 81 28.54 -11.03 5.84
CA ALA A 81 27.98 -9.79 5.29
C ALA A 81 27.19 -10.06 4.00
N ASP A 82 27.76 -10.84 3.09
CA ASP A 82 27.10 -11.23 1.84
C ASP A 82 25.82 -12.04 2.09
N ALA A 83 25.83 -12.93 3.09
CA ALA A 83 24.66 -13.69 3.49
C ALA A 83 23.52 -12.79 4.00
N LEU A 84 23.82 -11.80 4.85
CA LEU A 84 22.84 -10.83 5.36
C LEU A 84 22.27 -9.96 4.23
N THR A 85 23.10 -9.56 3.29
CA THR A 85 22.64 -8.81 2.11
C THR A 85 21.68 -9.62 1.24
N LYS A 86 21.95 -10.90 1.05
CA LYS A 86 21.04 -11.83 0.34
C LYS A 86 19.73 -12.02 1.10
N GLU A 87 19.79 -12.18 2.41
CA GLU A 87 18.61 -12.30 3.27
C GLU A 87 17.73 -11.06 3.17
N ALA A 88 18.31 -9.86 3.20
CA ALA A 88 17.58 -8.61 3.03
C ALA A 88 16.80 -8.56 1.69
N LYS A 89 17.42 -9.01 0.60
CA LYS A 89 16.78 -9.09 -0.71
C LYS A 89 15.62 -10.10 -0.73
N ILE A 90 15.80 -11.23 -0.07
CA ILE A 90 14.73 -12.27 0.03
C ILE A 90 13.55 -11.72 0.81
N ILE A 91 13.77 -11.03 1.92
CA ILE A 91 12.72 -10.42 2.75
C ILE A 91 11.90 -9.42 1.94
N ARG A 92 12.54 -8.53 1.19
CA ARG A 92 11.82 -7.58 0.30
C ARG A 92 11.00 -8.33 -0.75
N LYS A 93 11.57 -9.29 -1.44
CA LYS A 93 10.88 -10.06 -2.47
C LYS A 93 9.67 -10.85 -1.90
N GLN A 94 9.81 -11.44 -0.73
CA GLN A 94 8.69 -12.12 -0.06
C GLN A 94 7.58 -11.14 0.32
N ALA A 95 7.94 -9.95 0.81
CA ALA A 95 6.98 -8.91 1.15
C ALA A 95 6.21 -8.40 -0.07
N ASP A 96 6.90 -8.18 -1.19
CA ASP A 96 6.27 -7.79 -2.45
C ASP A 96 5.24 -8.84 -2.89
N MET A 97 5.60 -10.12 -2.88
CA MET A 97 4.67 -11.20 -3.22
C MET A 97 3.48 -11.28 -2.27
N GLN A 98 3.69 -11.07 -0.97
CA GLN A 98 2.60 -11.06 0.01
C GLN A 98 1.68 -9.84 -0.17
N ALA A 99 2.24 -8.68 -0.41
CA ALA A 99 1.48 -7.46 -0.67
C ALA A 99 0.64 -7.59 -1.94
N ASP A 100 1.20 -8.14 -3.00
CA ASP A 100 0.49 -8.41 -4.25
C ASP A 100 -0.65 -9.42 -4.04
N ALA A 101 -0.40 -10.51 -3.31
CA ALA A 101 -1.42 -11.49 -2.98
C ALA A 101 -2.61 -10.89 -2.20
N VAL A 102 -2.35 -9.98 -1.25
CA VAL A 102 -3.39 -9.27 -0.51
C VAL A 102 -4.21 -8.36 -1.45
N ARG A 103 -3.56 -7.64 -2.34
CA ARG A 103 -4.22 -6.77 -3.33
C ARG A 103 -5.07 -7.57 -4.32
N GLU A 104 -4.55 -8.67 -4.85
CA GLU A 104 -5.27 -9.56 -5.77
C GLU A 104 -6.48 -10.21 -5.11
N ALA A 105 -6.35 -10.67 -3.87
CA ALA A 105 -7.46 -11.24 -3.11
C ALA A 105 -8.59 -10.22 -2.90
N ALA A 106 -8.25 -8.99 -2.56
CA ALA A 106 -9.22 -7.91 -2.39
C ALA A 106 -9.91 -7.55 -3.73
N ASP A 107 -9.17 -7.52 -4.83
CA ASP A 107 -9.72 -7.29 -6.16
C ASP A 107 -10.70 -8.40 -6.58
N ALA A 108 -10.37 -9.66 -6.31
CA ALA A 108 -11.25 -10.78 -6.58
C ALA A 108 -12.56 -10.70 -5.76
N GLN A 109 -12.47 -10.34 -4.49
CA GLN A 109 -13.64 -10.13 -3.63
C GLN A 109 -14.49 -8.95 -4.09
N ALA A 110 -13.86 -7.84 -4.46
CA ALA A 110 -14.54 -6.66 -4.98
C ALA A 110 -15.33 -6.98 -6.25
N LYS A 111 -14.72 -7.67 -7.22
CA LYS A 111 -15.38 -8.11 -8.46
C LYS A 111 -16.57 -9.03 -8.20
N THR A 112 -16.45 -9.93 -7.21
CA THR A 112 -17.55 -10.83 -6.83
C THR A 112 -18.73 -10.05 -6.23
N SER A 113 -18.48 -9.01 -5.44
CA SER A 113 -19.54 -8.17 -4.88
C SER A 113 -20.21 -7.28 -5.91
N GLU A 114 -19.48 -6.80 -6.92
CA GLU A 114 -20.00 -5.98 -8.02
C GLU A 114 -20.87 -6.79 -9.01
N SER A 115 -20.68 -8.11 -9.07
CA SER A 115 -21.39 -9.00 -10.00
C SER A 115 -22.73 -9.57 -9.46
N ARG A 116 -23.10 -9.27 -8.23
CA ARG A 116 -24.36 -9.69 -7.57
C ARG A 116 -25.42 -8.60 -7.63
#